data_e09c12a2ba33f60b6b14735ce1ecf206
#
_entry.id   e09c12a2ba33f60b6b14735ce1ecf206
#
_cell.length_a   1.000
_cell.length_b   1.000
_cell.length_c   1.000
_cell.angle_alpha   90.00
_cell.angle_beta   90.00
_cell.angle_gamma   90.00
#
_symmetry.space_group_name_H-M   'P 1'
#
loop_
_entity.id
_entity.type
_entity.pdbx_description
1 polymer ?
#
loop_
_entity_poly.entity_id
_entity_poly.type
_entity_poly.pdbx_seq_one_letter_code
_entity_poly.pdbx_strand_id
1 'polypeptide(L)'
;ESPEKGGAPLKQFLTLPILIPVVLGIGLLIFQPKSRRVRSGYIMAASLLTTALSLACIVLTYLYGSSYLACIMVSFNEAFSISLRIDGASMVYGAIVSVLWPLVTAYSLDYMSHEGHENRFFSFWLMAYGVVLGIAYSEDFLTLYFFYEVLTLTTLPLVMHAMDEKARYAGRKYLVYSLSGAAFAFIGIVFLLNYGVGHLNFTYGGILDLSRAAEDRQTLEVAFVAAFFGFGVKAAVFPFHGWLPDASVAPTPVSALLHAVAVVKAGAFAVLRLIYYGFGADFLRGTWAQTVVMVATIVTIVYGSAKALRTPHLKRRLAFSTVSNLSYILFALTLMTPAGIVGGMTHMVYHAFTKITMFCCAGAIIVKSGREYIYELEDFGRAMPVVFATFTVSSFALIGMPPLGGFAGKWMIAEAAVASMNPLAYGGIAALILSTLLTTLYMLTIVVRAYFPVGELDRAALARVHDPSKSMWVPLVVLTASGVVLALLSNYVIRFLWLAVSRPW
;
A
#
# COMPACT_ATOMS: atom_id res chain seq x y z
N GLU A 1 -14.75 21.73 36.04
CA GLU A 1 -15.11 22.66 34.95
C GLU A 1 -14.58 22.12 33.64
N SER A 2 -15.50 21.62 32.78
CA SER A 2 -15.20 21.03 31.48
C SER A 2 -14.88 22.11 30.43
N PRO A 3 -13.89 21.93 29.56
CA PRO A 3 -13.63 22.84 28.42
C PRO A 3 -14.54 22.46 27.23
N GLU A 4 -15.83 22.69 27.33
CA GLU A 4 -16.81 22.43 26.24
C GLU A 4 -17.25 23.70 25.53
N LYS A 5 -16.39 24.63 25.22
CA LYS A 5 -16.78 25.78 24.38
C LYS A 5 -15.65 26.15 23.41
N GLY A 6 -15.57 25.45 22.27
CA GLY A 6 -14.67 25.84 21.17
C GLY A 6 -14.47 24.85 20.04
N GLY A 7 -15.16 23.70 20.01
CA GLY A 7 -14.72 22.59 19.18
C GLY A 7 -15.54 22.20 17.94
N ALA A 8 -16.71 22.78 17.66
CA ALA A 8 -17.55 22.28 16.57
C ALA A 8 -16.98 22.49 15.13
N PRO A 9 -16.38 23.62 14.76
CA PRO A 9 -15.87 23.77 13.40
C PRO A 9 -14.56 23.01 13.11
N LEU A 10 -13.74 22.69 14.12
CA LEU A 10 -12.49 21.98 13.93
C LEU A 10 -12.67 20.46 13.79
N LYS A 11 -13.70 19.87 14.42
CA LYS A 11 -13.96 18.43 14.32
C LYS A 11 -14.24 17.98 12.88
N GLN A 12 -14.94 18.78 12.08
CA GLN A 12 -15.20 18.46 10.67
C GLN A 12 -13.98 18.64 9.75
N PHE A 13 -12.89 19.24 10.24
CA PHE A 13 -11.67 19.45 9.44
C PHE A 13 -11.07 18.13 8.90
N LEU A 14 -11.21 17.03 9.65
CA LEU A 14 -10.74 15.71 9.23
C LEU A 14 -11.47 15.13 8.02
N THR A 15 -12.69 15.60 7.72
CA THR A 15 -13.45 15.16 6.53
C THR A 15 -12.89 15.78 5.23
N LEU A 16 -12.21 16.93 5.31
CA LEU A 16 -11.77 17.69 4.13
C LEU A 16 -10.77 16.93 3.25
N PRO A 17 -9.69 16.29 3.77
CA PRO A 17 -8.76 15.55 2.94
C PRO A 17 -9.39 14.33 2.26
N ILE A 18 -10.55 13.87 2.70
CA ILE A 18 -11.32 12.78 2.09
C ILE A 18 -12.28 13.33 1.03
N LEU A 19 -13.10 14.32 1.38
CA LEU A 19 -14.17 14.81 0.52
C LEU A 19 -13.66 15.70 -0.63
N ILE A 20 -12.68 16.56 -0.36
CA ILE A 20 -12.17 17.51 -1.37
C ILE A 20 -11.68 16.79 -2.63
N PRO A 21 -10.78 15.79 -2.57
CA PRO A 21 -10.35 15.12 -3.78
C PRO A 21 -11.45 14.32 -4.46
N VAL A 22 -12.43 13.80 -3.72
CA VAL A 22 -13.61 13.13 -4.29
C VAL A 22 -14.47 14.14 -5.08
N VAL A 23 -14.80 15.27 -4.48
CA VAL A 23 -15.61 16.34 -5.12
C VAL A 23 -14.88 16.91 -6.33
N LEU A 24 -13.58 17.19 -6.22
CA LEU A 24 -12.76 17.68 -7.32
C LEU A 24 -12.60 16.63 -8.44
N GLY A 25 -12.53 15.35 -8.09
CA GLY A 25 -12.55 14.25 -9.04
C GLY A 25 -13.87 14.18 -9.82
N ILE A 26 -15.01 14.27 -9.14
CA ILE A 26 -16.33 14.36 -9.77
C ILE A 26 -16.42 15.62 -10.64
N GLY A 27 -15.95 16.75 -10.15
CA GLY A 27 -15.90 18.00 -10.90
C GLY A 27 -15.13 17.85 -12.22
N LEU A 28 -14.02 17.12 -12.24
CA LEU A 28 -13.25 16.87 -13.46
C LEU A 28 -14.02 16.03 -14.50
N LEU A 29 -14.90 15.11 -14.06
CA LEU A 29 -15.79 14.36 -14.96
C LEU A 29 -16.86 15.26 -15.61
N ILE A 30 -17.34 16.27 -14.87
CA ILE A 30 -18.41 17.17 -15.34
C ILE A 30 -17.84 18.25 -16.27
N PHE A 31 -16.79 18.97 -15.82
CA PHE A 31 -16.27 20.15 -16.52
C PHE A 31 -15.33 19.83 -17.68
N GLN A 32 -14.64 18.69 -17.67
CA GLN A 32 -13.78 18.15 -18.72
C GLN A 32 -12.89 19.21 -19.41
N PRO A 33 -11.92 19.84 -18.73
CA PRO A 33 -11.09 20.88 -19.31
C PRO A 33 -10.39 20.41 -20.59
N LYS A 34 -10.55 21.15 -21.69
CA LYS A 34 -9.91 20.82 -22.98
C LYS A 34 -8.41 21.19 -23.00
N SER A 35 -8.04 22.25 -22.31
CA SER A 35 -6.65 22.69 -22.23
C SER A 35 -5.85 21.80 -21.31
N ARG A 36 -4.75 21.21 -21.83
CA ARG A 36 -3.82 20.39 -21.02
C ARG A 36 -3.25 21.17 -19.83
N ARG A 37 -2.89 22.46 -20.03
CA ARG A 37 -2.34 23.30 -18.96
C ARG A 37 -3.34 23.49 -17.82
N VAL A 38 -4.59 23.82 -18.16
CA VAL A 38 -5.65 24.03 -17.15
C VAL A 38 -5.94 22.72 -16.42
N ARG A 39 -6.08 21.61 -17.14
CA ARG A 39 -6.30 20.27 -16.57
C ARG A 39 -5.16 19.88 -15.63
N SER A 40 -3.91 19.96 -16.08
CA SER A 40 -2.75 19.59 -15.26
C SER A 40 -2.60 20.47 -14.03
N GLY A 41 -2.85 21.77 -14.16
CA GLY A 41 -2.87 22.72 -13.03
C GLY A 41 -3.95 22.36 -12.00
N TYR A 42 -5.17 22.07 -12.47
CA TYR A 42 -6.28 21.65 -11.62
C TYR A 42 -5.97 20.36 -10.84
N ILE A 43 -5.47 19.31 -11.52
CA ILE A 43 -5.17 18.01 -10.92
C ILE A 43 -4.04 18.15 -9.88
N MET A 44 -2.99 18.90 -10.21
CA MET A 44 -1.87 19.12 -9.30
C MET A 44 -2.29 19.95 -8.09
N ALA A 45 -3.06 21.01 -8.28
CA ALA A 45 -3.59 21.84 -7.18
C ALA A 45 -4.50 21.02 -6.26
N ALA A 46 -5.39 20.19 -6.81
CA ALA A 46 -6.26 19.30 -6.05
C ALA A 46 -5.43 18.29 -5.22
N SER A 47 -4.42 17.69 -5.85
CA SER A 47 -3.54 16.72 -5.16
C SER A 47 -2.73 17.39 -4.03
N LEU A 48 -2.12 18.54 -4.28
CA LEU A 48 -1.34 19.27 -3.28
C LEU A 48 -2.20 19.82 -2.13
N LEU A 49 -3.41 20.30 -2.43
CA LEU A 49 -4.37 20.74 -1.42
C LEU A 49 -4.75 19.59 -0.50
N THR A 50 -5.08 18.43 -1.06
CA THR A 50 -5.39 17.22 -0.30
C THR A 50 -4.21 16.79 0.59
N THR A 51 -3.00 16.81 0.04
CA THR A 51 -1.76 16.53 0.80
C THR A 51 -1.59 17.50 1.97
N ALA A 52 -1.73 18.80 1.74
CA ALA A 52 -1.57 19.82 2.77
C ALA A 52 -2.59 19.65 3.90
N LEU A 53 -3.86 19.41 3.56
CA LEU A 53 -4.92 19.17 4.53
C LEU A 53 -4.68 17.89 5.34
N SER A 54 -4.30 16.80 4.67
CA SER A 54 -4.02 15.51 5.32
C SER A 54 -2.82 15.62 6.28
N LEU A 55 -1.72 16.23 5.85
CA LEU A 55 -0.54 16.45 6.70
C LEU A 55 -0.85 17.40 7.86
N ALA A 56 -1.68 18.44 7.64
CA ALA A 56 -2.14 19.32 8.72
C ALA A 56 -2.95 18.53 9.77
N CYS A 57 -3.86 17.64 9.35
CA CYS A 57 -4.60 16.78 10.27
C CYS A 57 -3.67 15.87 11.08
N ILE A 58 -2.66 15.25 10.45
CA ILE A 58 -1.66 14.41 11.13
C ILE A 58 -0.89 15.23 12.18
N VAL A 59 -0.40 16.42 11.81
CA VAL A 59 0.36 17.29 12.71
C VAL A 59 -0.50 17.74 13.88
N LEU A 60 -1.73 18.18 13.63
CA LEU A 60 -2.66 18.58 14.70
C LEU A 60 -2.96 17.42 15.65
N THR A 61 -3.19 16.23 15.14
CA THR A 61 -3.39 15.03 15.97
C THR A 61 -2.14 14.68 16.79
N TYR A 62 -0.96 14.79 16.19
CA TYR A 62 0.29 14.55 16.91
C TYR A 62 0.52 15.53 18.09
N LEU A 63 0.13 16.79 17.90
CA LEU A 63 0.28 17.85 18.91
C LEU A 63 -0.80 17.81 20.00
N TYR A 64 -2.05 17.52 19.65
CA TYR A 64 -3.21 17.66 20.53
C TYR A 64 -3.91 16.35 20.90
N GLY A 65 -3.50 15.21 20.33
CA GLY A 65 -4.08 13.89 20.58
C GLY A 65 -5.17 13.50 19.58
N SER A 66 -5.51 12.21 19.55
CA SER A 66 -6.42 11.62 18.53
C SER A 66 -7.87 12.10 18.64
N SER A 67 -8.32 12.45 19.83
CA SER A 67 -9.68 12.95 20.07
C SER A 67 -9.92 14.37 19.55
N TYR A 68 -8.85 15.12 19.27
CA TYR A 68 -8.94 16.53 18.88
C TYR A 68 -9.68 16.75 17.55
N LEU A 69 -9.44 15.88 16.57
CA LEU A 69 -10.09 15.93 15.24
C LEU A 69 -11.10 14.80 15.02
N ALA A 70 -11.33 13.93 16.02
CA ALA A 70 -12.27 12.84 15.88
C ALA A 70 -13.69 13.36 15.60
N CYS A 71 -14.33 12.80 14.56
CA CYS A 71 -15.64 13.28 14.12
C CYS A 71 -16.48 12.17 13.49
N ILE A 72 -17.80 12.33 13.60
CA ILE A 72 -18.77 11.58 12.82
C ILE A 72 -18.99 12.34 11.51
N MET A 73 -18.66 11.71 10.39
CA MET A 73 -18.87 12.26 9.06
C MET A 73 -20.34 12.17 8.62
N VAL A 74 -20.94 10.99 8.81
CA VAL A 74 -22.34 10.71 8.51
C VAL A 74 -22.88 9.74 9.55
N SER A 75 -24.05 10.01 10.10
CA SER A 75 -24.79 9.09 10.95
C SER A 75 -26.05 8.61 10.23
N PHE A 76 -26.20 7.30 10.11
CA PHE A 76 -27.39 6.68 9.51
C PHE A 76 -28.41 6.26 10.57
N ASN A 77 -27.91 5.78 11.71
CA ASN A 77 -28.70 5.46 12.91
C ASN A 77 -27.76 5.40 14.12
N GLU A 78 -28.28 5.05 15.30
CA GLU A 78 -27.49 4.97 16.53
C GLU A 78 -26.37 3.91 16.48
N ALA A 79 -26.56 2.84 15.70
CA ALA A 79 -25.61 1.73 15.58
C ALA A 79 -24.65 1.85 14.38
N PHE A 80 -24.96 2.69 13.40
CA PHE A 80 -24.19 2.81 12.16
C PHE A 80 -23.91 4.27 11.83
N SER A 81 -22.64 4.62 11.91
CA SER A 81 -22.09 5.92 11.50
C SER A 81 -20.77 5.75 10.76
N ILE A 82 -20.42 6.69 9.91
CA ILE A 82 -19.09 6.82 9.33
C ILE A 82 -18.31 7.77 10.24
N SER A 83 -17.38 7.23 11.00
CA SER A 83 -16.58 7.97 11.98
C SER A 83 -15.11 7.94 11.66
N LEU A 84 -14.46 9.08 11.88
CA LEU A 84 -13.07 9.34 11.52
C LEU A 84 -12.26 9.71 12.77
N ARG A 85 -11.09 9.10 12.88
CA ARG A 85 -10.08 9.41 13.91
C ARG A 85 -8.69 9.07 13.39
N ILE A 86 -7.72 9.86 13.77
CA ILE A 86 -6.31 9.59 13.48
C ILE A 86 -5.65 9.07 14.76
N ASP A 87 -5.11 7.87 14.72
CA ASP A 87 -4.22 7.30 15.72
C ASP A 87 -2.81 7.11 15.16
N GLY A 88 -1.92 6.50 15.92
CA GLY A 88 -0.53 6.31 15.50
C GLY A 88 -0.38 5.52 14.19
N ALA A 89 -1.14 4.44 14.01
CA ALA A 89 -1.11 3.65 12.78
C ALA A 89 -1.68 4.45 11.59
N SER A 90 -2.76 5.20 11.81
CA SER A 90 -3.36 6.13 10.84
C SER A 90 -2.38 7.21 10.40
N MET A 91 -1.61 7.79 11.34
CA MET A 91 -0.59 8.81 11.03
C MET A 91 0.42 8.27 10.01
N VAL A 92 0.94 7.06 10.24
CA VAL A 92 1.96 6.47 9.36
C VAL A 92 1.39 6.17 7.98
N TYR A 93 0.24 5.51 7.91
CA TYR A 93 -0.36 5.15 6.63
C TYR A 93 -0.83 6.40 5.87
N GLY A 94 -1.49 7.34 6.55
CA GLY A 94 -1.92 8.61 5.96
C GLY A 94 -0.74 9.46 5.47
N ALA A 95 0.40 9.49 6.20
CA ALA A 95 1.60 10.19 5.76
C ALA A 95 2.20 9.59 4.49
N ILE A 96 2.33 8.25 4.42
CA ILE A 96 2.80 7.55 3.21
C ILE A 96 1.92 7.90 2.00
N VAL A 97 0.61 7.81 2.15
CA VAL A 97 -0.36 8.14 1.10
C VAL A 97 -0.21 9.59 0.66
N SER A 98 -0.19 10.52 1.62
CA SER A 98 -0.17 11.97 1.37
C SER A 98 1.11 12.44 0.69
N VAL A 99 2.26 11.89 1.05
CA VAL A 99 3.56 12.28 0.45
C VAL A 99 3.74 11.68 -0.94
N LEU A 100 3.35 10.43 -1.13
CA LEU A 100 3.64 9.72 -2.38
C LEU A 100 2.66 10.04 -3.50
N TRP A 101 1.39 10.34 -3.18
CA TRP A 101 0.36 10.59 -4.19
C TRP A 101 0.67 11.77 -5.12
N PRO A 102 1.04 12.98 -4.64
CA PRO A 102 1.34 14.10 -5.52
C PRO A 102 2.59 13.87 -6.39
N LEU A 103 3.59 13.13 -5.90
CA LEU A 103 4.79 12.79 -6.67
C LEU A 103 4.45 11.88 -7.86
N VAL A 104 3.61 10.87 -7.62
CA VAL A 104 3.12 10.01 -8.70
C VAL A 104 2.15 10.77 -9.62
N THR A 105 1.36 11.70 -9.08
CA THR A 105 0.49 12.57 -9.90
C THR A 105 1.33 13.39 -10.87
N ALA A 106 2.43 14.00 -10.41
CA ALA A 106 3.33 14.78 -11.26
C ALA A 106 3.90 13.93 -12.41
N TYR A 107 4.35 12.69 -12.11
CA TYR A 107 4.78 11.72 -13.10
C TYR A 107 3.65 11.36 -14.08
N SER A 108 2.44 11.14 -13.56
CA SER A 108 1.28 10.69 -14.32
C SER A 108 0.79 11.71 -15.34
N LEU A 109 0.94 13.01 -15.08
CA LEU A 109 0.49 14.08 -15.98
C LEU A 109 1.17 14.00 -17.36
N ASP A 110 2.41 13.55 -17.41
CA ASP A 110 3.11 13.36 -18.68
C ASP A 110 2.89 11.96 -19.24
N TYR A 111 2.96 10.93 -18.39
CA TYR A 111 2.69 9.55 -18.79
C TYR A 111 1.34 9.40 -19.49
N MET A 112 0.26 9.92 -18.88
CA MET A 112 -1.09 9.77 -19.38
C MET A 112 -1.39 10.58 -20.66
N SER A 113 -0.54 11.53 -21.03
CA SER A 113 -0.66 12.21 -22.32
C SER A 113 -0.45 11.28 -23.52
N HIS A 114 0.16 10.12 -23.31
CA HIS A 114 0.38 9.08 -24.33
C HIS A 114 -0.73 8.02 -24.35
N GLU A 115 -1.53 7.91 -23.27
CA GLU A 115 -2.57 6.88 -23.09
C GLU A 115 -3.99 7.34 -23.48
N GLY A 116 -4.24 8.66 -23.48
CA GLY A 116 -5.56 9.24 -23.77
C GLY A 116 -6.56 9.17 -22.60
N HIS A 117 -7.77 9.70 -22.81
CA HIS A 117 -8.87 9.74 -21.83
C HIS A 117 -8.45 10.29 -20.44
N GLU A 118 -7.55 11.29 -20.41
CA GLU A 118 -6.93 11.84 -19.21
C GLU A 118 -7.96 12.35 -18.18
N ASN A 119 -9.05 13.01 -18.61
CA ASN A 119 -10.07 13.53 -17.67
C ASN A 119 -10.71 12.38 -16.87
N ARG A 120 -11.11 11.28 -17.55
CA ARG A 120 -11.65 10.09 -16.89
C ARG A 120 -10.65 9.48 -15.92
N PHE A 121 -9.39 9.35 -16.36
CA PHE A 121 -8.32 8.79 -15.53
C PHE A 121 -8.11 9.60 -14.24
N PHE A 122 -7.87 10.90 -14.37
CA PHE A 122 -7.56 11.74 -13.22
C PHE A 122 -8.77 11.99 -12.30
N SER A 123 -9.99 11.86 -12.79
CA SER A 123 -11.19 11.89 -11.96
C SER A 123 -11.20 10.74 -10.96
N PHE A 124 -11.07 9.51 -11.43
CA PHE A 124 -10.99 8.34 -10.54
C PHE A 124 -9.71 8.31 -9.71
N TRP A 125 -8.62 8.87 -10.23
CA TRP A 125 -7.36 9.05 -9.51
C TRP A 125 -7.51 9.93 -8.26
N LEU A 126 -8.16 11.08 -8.39
CA LEU A 126 -8.43 11.99 -7.27
C LEU A 126 -9.43 11.36 -6.29
N MET A 127 -10.51 10.74 -6.80
CA MET A 127 -11.47 10.04 -5.95
C MET A 127 -10.79 8.93 -5.13
N ALA A 128 -9.95 8.11 -5.76
CA ALA A 128 -9.21 7.06 -5.08
C ALA A 128 -8.28 7.62 -3.98
N TYR A 129 -7.69 8.80 -4.18
CA TYR A 129 -6.86 9.46 -3.18
C TYR A 129 -7.64 9.72 -1.88
N GLY A 130 -8.81 10.36 -2.00
CA GLY A 130 -9.67 10.63 -0.83
C GLY A 130 -10.15 9.35 -0.15
N VAL A 131 -10.51 8.33 -0.93
CA VAL A 131 -10.99 7.06 -0.40
C VAL A 131 -9.88 6.32 0.38
N VAL A 132 -8.64 6.34 -0.09
CA VAL A 132 -7.51 5.73 0.64
C VAL A 132 -7.24 6.46 1.96
N LEU A 133 -7.37 7.79 1.98
CA LEU A 133 -7.30 8.56 3.23
C LEU A 133 -8.48 8.23 4.15
N GLY A 134 -9.67 7.97 3.60
CA GLY A 134 -10.81 7.46 4.36
C GLY A 134 -10.52 6.13 5.06
N ILE A 135 -9.85 5.20 4.40
CA ILE A 135 -9.38 3.95 5.03
C ILE A 135 -8.37 4.25 6.14
N ALA A 136 -7.40 5.12 5.87
CA ALA A 136 -6.37 5.46 6.83
C ALA A 136 -6.92 6.09 8.11
N TYR A 137 -7.97 6.90 7.99
CA TYR A 137 -8.55 7.70 9.08
C TYR A 137 -9.86 7.13 9.65
N SER A 138 -10.25 5.92 9.25
CA SER A 138 -11.39 5.22 9.86
C SER A 138 -11.20 5.04 11.36
N GLU A 139 -12.25 5.29 12.14
CA GLU A 139 -12.26 5.08 13.59
C GLU A 139 -12.70 3.67 14.00
N ASP A 140 -13.48 3.01 13.15
CA ASP A 140 -14.11 1.72 13.42
C ASP A 140 -14.08 0.78 12.21
N PHE A 141 -14.45 -0.50 12.43
CA PHE A 141 -14.45 -1.52 11.39
C PHE A 141 -15.50 -1.31 10.30
N LEU A 142 -16.63 -0.71 10.58
CA LEU A 142 -17.67 -0.44 9.57
C LEU A 142 -17.24 0.70 8.64
N THR A 143 -16.67 1.77 9.19
CA THR A 143 -16.12 2.88 8.43
C THR A 143 -14.95 2.41 7.55
N LEU A 144 -14.04 1.59 8.11
CA LEU A 144 -12.94 1.00 7.33
C LEU A 144 -13.51 0.14 6.20
N TYR A 145 -14.47 -0.72 6.46
CA TYR A 145 -15.09 -1.60 5.48
C TYR A 145 -15.79 -0.81 4.37
N PHE A 146 -16.51 0.25 4.72
CA PHE A 146 -17.15 1.14 3.76
C PHE A 146 -16.14 1.72 2.76
N PHE A 147 -15.09 2.37 3.24
CA PHE A 147 -14.06 2.93 2.35
C PHE A 147 -13.27 1.84 1.62
N TYR A 148 -13.10 0.67 2.23
CA TYR A 148 -12.44 -0.48 1.62
C TYR A 148 -13.19 -0.99 0.37
N GLU A 149 -14.53 -0.97 0.40
CA GLU A 149 -15.35 -1.33 -0.76
C GLU A 149 -15.38 -0.20 -1.80
N VAL A 150 -15.53 1.05 -1.36
CA VAL A 150 -15.50 2.22 -2.25
C VAL A 150 -14.15 2.31 -2.98
N LEU A 151 -13.04 1.86 -2.36
CA LEU A 151 -11.74 1.79 -3.01
C LEU A 151 -11.75 0.86 -4.23
N THR A 152 -12.41 -0.29 -4.15
CA THR A 152 -12.57 -1.19 -5.30
C THR A 152 -13.31 -0.50 -6.44
N LEU A 153 -14.39 0.22 -6.15
CA LEU A 153 -15.20 0.93 -7.14
C LEU A 153 -14.44 2.07 -7.82
N THR A 154 -13.63 2.81 -7.06
CA THR A 154 -12.86 3.95 -7.60
C THR A 154 -11.61 3.51 -8.37
N THR A 155 -11.02 2.37 -8.02
CA THR A 155 -9.81 1.87 -8.70
C THR A 155 -10.12 0.94 -9.88
N LEU A 156 -11.30 0.32 -9.95
CA LEU A 156 -11.69 -0.53 -11.07
C LEU A 156 -11.61 0.19 -12.43
N PRO A 157 -12.15 1.43 -12.61
CA PRO A 157 -12.02 2.16 -13.87
C PRO A 157 -10.57 2.50 -14.23
N LEU A 158 -9.68 2.62 -13.24
CA LEU A 158 -8.25 2.84 -13.45
C LEU A 158 -7.56 1.56 -13.96
N VAL A 159 -7.90 0.39 -13.40
CA VAL A 159 -7.40 -0.91 -13.87
C VAL A 159 -7.88 -1.21 -15.29
N MET A 160 -9.14 -0.86 -15.60
CA MET A 160 -9.76 -1.08 -16.92
C MET A 160 -9.53 0.09 -17.89
N HIS A 161 -8.59 1.00 -17.64
CA HIS A 161 -8.46 2.26 -18.39
C HIS A 161 -8.40 2.07 -19.91
N ALA A 162 -7.61 1.12 -20.40
CA ALA A 162 -7.46 0.83 -21.84
C ALA A 162 -8.73 0.26 -22.49
N MET A 163 -9.64 -0.34 -21.70
CA MET A 163 -10.90 -0.96 -22.16
C MET A 163 -10.73 -2.07 -23.21
N ASP A 164 -9.50 -2.54 -23.46
CA ASP A 164 -9.22 -3.70 -24.30
C ASP A 164 -9.60 -5.01 -23.59
N GLU A 165 -9.47 -6.14 -24.27
CA GLU A 165 -9.84 -7.45 -23.74
C GLU A 165 -9.01 -7.82 -22.50
N LYS A 166 -7.70 -7.52 -22.51
CA LYS A 166 -6.80 -7.79 -21.38
C LYS A 166 -7.17 -6.95 -20.16
N ALA A 167 -7.44 -5.66 -20.34
CA ALA A 167 -7.84 -4.76 -19.26
C ALA A 167 -9.22 -5.16 -18.69
N ARG A 168 -10.17 -5.56 -19.53
CA ARG A 168 -11.48 -6.05 -19.09
C ARG A 168 -11.38 -7.37 -18.32
N TYR A 169 -10.53 -8.29 -18.76
CA TYR A 169 -10.26 -9.53 -18.02
C TYR A 169 -9.65 -9.22 -16.64
N ALA A 170 -8.60 -8.39 -16.60
CA ALA A 170 -7.93 -8.01 -15.36
C ALA A 170 -8.88 -7.30 -14.39
N GLY A 171 -9.70 -6.36 -14.89
CA GLY A 171 -10.69 -5.66 -14.09
C GLY A 171 -11.77 -6.58 -13.51
N ARG A 172 -12.32 -7.51 -14.33
CA ARG A 172 -13.27 -8.52 -13.83
C ARG A 172 -12.64 -9.39 -12.74
N LYS A 173 -11.42 -9.86 -12.96
CA LYS A 173 -10.69 -10.66 -11.97
C LYS A 173 -10.44 -9.87 -10.69
N TYR A 174 -9.97 -8.62 -10.80
CA TYR A 174 -9.80 -7.73 -9.67
C TYR A 174 -11.10 -7.54 -8.87
N LEU A 175 -12.23 -7.28 -9.57
CA LEU A 175 -13.53 -7.08 -8.94
C LEU A 175 -14.00 -8.34 -8.19
N VAL A 176 -13.97 -9.51 -8.85
CA VAL A 176 -14.39 -10.78 -8.22
C VAL A 176 -13.56 -11.09 -6.99
N TYR A 177 -12.23 -10.98 -7.07
CA TYR A 177 -11.36 -11.21 -5.92
C TYR A 177 -11.65 -10.23 -4.77
N SER A 178 -11.80 -8.94 -5.08
CA SER A 178 -12.05 -7.91 -4.07
C SER A 178 -13.39 -8.08 -3.37
N LEU A 179 -14.47 -8.31 -4.12
CA LEU A 179 -15.82 -8.51 -3.55
C LEU A 179 -15.91 -9.81 -2.74
N SER A 180 -15.34 -10.91 -3.26
CA SER A 180 -15.29 -12.17 -2.50
C SER A 180 -14.49 -12.01 -1.21
N GLY A 181 -13.33 -11.33 -1.28
CA GLY A 181 -12.53 -11.03 -0.09
C GLY A 181 -13.29 -10.19 0.92
N ALA A 182 -14.00 -9.17 0.47
CA ALA A 182 -14.81 -8.32 1.33
C ALA A 182 -15.94 -9.10 2.04
N ALA A 183 -16.59 -10.04 1.36
CA ALA A 183 -17.59 -10.90 1.98
C ALA A 183 -16.99 -11.72 3.14
N PHE A 184 -15.79 -12.29 2.96
CA PHE A 184 -15.10 -13.00 4.05
C PHE A 184 -14.64 -12.05 5.16
N ALA A 185 -14.18 -10.84 4.84
CA ALA A 185 -13.83 -9.84 5.84
C ALA A 185 -15.04 -9.42 6.67
N PHE A 186 -16.21 -9.30 6.04
CA PHE A 186 -17.46 -8.93 6.70
C PHE A 186 -17.90 -9.97 7.75
N ILE A 187 -17.64 -11.27 7.53
CA ILE A 187 -17.89 -12.33 8.53
C ILE A 187 -17.19 -11.95 9.84
N GLY A 188 -15.89 -11.61 9.80
CA GLY A 188 -15.16 -11.22 11.01
C GLY A 188 -15.74 -9.99 11.70
N ILE A 189 -16.21 -8.99 10.93
CA ILE A 189 -16.85 -7.79 11.48
C ILE A 189 -18.16 -8.14 12.20
N VAL A 190 -18.98 -9.04 11.63
CA VAL A 190 -20.20 -9.52 12.27
C VAL A 190 -19.91 -10.23 13.60
N PHE A 191 -18.87 -11.05 13.64
CA PHE A 191 -18.46 -11.71 14.88
C PHE A 191 -17.92 -10.71 15.92
N LEU A 192 -17.13 -9.71 15.49
CA LEU A 192 -16.67 -8.63 16.37
C LEU A 192 -17.84 -7.81 16.93
N LEU A 193 -18.89 -7.58 16.13
CA LEU A 193 -20.10 -6.89 16.60
C LEU A 193 -20.84 -7.70 17.67
N ASN A 194 -20.98 -9.02 17.45
CA ASN A 194 -21.74 -9.88 18.36
C ASN A 194 -21.00 -10.21 19.66
N TYR A 195 -19.68 -10.41 19.61
CA TYR A 195 -18.85 -10.82 20.74
C TYR A 195 -18.01 -9.68 21.33
N GLY A 196 -18.14 -8.47 20.77
CA GLY A 196 -17.43 -7.28 21.24
C GLY A 196 -18.12 -6.61 22.44
N VAL A 197 -17.47 -5.59 22.97
CA VAL A 197 -17.92 -4.79 24.12
C VAL A 197 -19.02 -3.77 23.78
N GLY A 198 -19.77 -3.99 22.70
CA GLY A 198 -20.91 -3.15 22.30
C GLY A 198 -20.57 -2.05 21.29
N HIS A 199 -19.34 -1.99 20.78
CA HIS A 199 -18.92 -1.07 19.71
C HIS A 199 -17.87 -1.71 18.80
N LEU A 200 -17.64 -1.11 17.61
CA LEU A 200 -16.63 -1.57 16.63
C LEU A 200 -15.43 -0.63 16.53
N ASN A 201 -15.29 0.34 17.45
CA ASN A 201 -14.21 1.32 17.46
C ASN A 201 -12.86 0.63 17.71
N PHE A 202 -11.83 1.07 16.98
CA PHE A 202 -10.49 0.52 17.12
C PHE A 202 -9.95 0.76 18.52
N THR A 203 -9.73 -0.33 19.24
CA THR A 203 -9.13 -0.34 20.57
C THR A 203 -7.93 -1.26 20.56
N TYR A 204 -6.75 -0.73 20.87
CA TYR A 204 -5.53 -1.55 20.95
C TYR A 204 -5.71 -2.62 22.05
N GLY A 205 -5.36 -3.87 21.70
CA GLY A 205 -5.62 -5.03 22.55
C GLY A 205 -6.87 -5.82 22.16
N GLY A 206 -7.74 -5.25 21.30
CA GLY A 206 -8.96 -5.87 20.82
C GLY A 206 -10.21 -5.35 21.49
N ILE A 207 -11.37 -5.68 20.90
CA ILE A 207 -12.71 -5.27 21.37
C ILE A 207 -13.58 -6.45 21.78
N LEU A 208 -13.03 -7.67 21.84
CA LEU A 208 -13.78 -8.84 22.29
C LEU A 208 -14.06 -8.77 23.79
N ASP A 209 -15.29 -9.09 24.16
CA ASP A 209 -15.64 -9.42 25.54
C ASP A 209 -15.10 -10.82 25.84
N LEU A 210 -14.00 -10.89 26.59
CA LEU A 210 -13.28 -12.12 26.85
C LEU A 210 -14.11 -13.18 27.58
N SER A 211 -15.10 -12.77 28.35
CA SER A 211 -16.00 -13.70 29.05
C SER A 211 -16.90 -14.46 28.08
N ARG A 212 -17.51 -13.75 27.13
CA ARG A 212 -18.35 -14.34 26.06
C ARG A 212 -17.50 -15.06 25.00
N ALA A 213 -16.34 -14.49 24.65
CA ALA A 213 -15.44 -15.05 23.67
C ALA A 213 -14.81 -16.37 24.11
N ALA A 214 -14.67 -16.63 25.41
CA ALA A 214 -14.12 -17.87 25.94
C ALA A 214 -15.00 -19.09 25.62
N GLU A 215 -16.33 -18.91 25.62
CA GLU A 215 -17.29 -20.00 25.35
C GLU A 215 -17.26 -20.45 23.88
N ASP A 216 -17.08 -19.50 22.95
CA ASP A 216 -17.12 -19.73 21.50
C ASP A 216 -15.77 -19.50 20.82
N ARG A 217 -14.68 -19.71 21.55
CA ARG A 217 -13.31 -19.41 21.10
C ARG A 217 -12.99 -20.00 19.73
N GLN A 218 -13.32 -21.27 19.51
CA GLN A 218 -13.03 -21.94 18.23
C GLN A 218 -13.75 -21.30 17.06
N THR A 219 -15.01 -20.90 17.25
CA THR A 219 -15.80 -20.21 16.23
C THR A 219 -15.22 -18.84 15.91
N LEU A 220 -14.76 -18.10 16.92
CA LEU A 220 -14.07 -16.82 16.74
C LEU A 220 -12.72 -16.95 16.02
N GLU A 221 -11.97 -18.00 16.30
CA GLU A 221 -10.72 -18.31 15.58
C GLU A 221 -10.99 -18.61 14.10
N VAL A 222 -12.06 -19.35 13.76
CA VAL A 222 -12.50 -19.56 12.36
C VAL A 222 -12.90 -18.24 11.69
N ALA A 223 -13.70 -17.42 12.39
CA ALA A 223 -14.13 -16.10 11.89
C ALA A 223 -12.92 -15.17 11.65
N PHE A 224 -11.92 -15.20 12.54
CA PHE A 224 -10.66 -14.47 12.35
C PHE A 224 -9.91 -14.93 11.12
N VAL A 225 -9.74 -16.24 10.92
CA VAL A 225 -9.03 -16.78 9.75
C VAL A 225 -9.74 -16.39 8.46
N ALA A 226 -11.07 -16.50 8.42
CA ALA A 226 -11.88 -16.06 7.29
C ALA A 226 -11.66 -14.56 6.99
N ALA A 227 -11.73 -13.70 8.01
CA ALA A 227 -11.52 -12.26 7.86
C ALA A 227 -10.08 -11.90 7.48
N PHE A 228 -9.09 -12.62 8.03
CA PHE A 228 -7.68 -12.44 7.65
C PHE A 228 -7.47 -12.68 6.16
N PHE A 229 -7.97 -13.79 5.62
CA PHE A 229 -7.90 -14.05 4.19
C PHE A 229 -8.77 -13.06 3.40
N GLY A 230 -9.92 -12.66 3.93
CA GLY A 230 -10.80 -11.67 3.33
C GLY A 230 -10.10 -10.33 3.06
N PHE A 231 -9.52 -9.72 4.09
CA PHE A 231 -8.68 -8.51 3.94
C PHE A 231 -7.37 -8.81 3.21
N GLY A 232 -6.82 -10.00 3.40
CA GLY A 232 -5.61 -10.48 2.77
C GLY A 232 -5.69 -10.63 1.25
N VAL A 233 -6.89 -10.74 0.67
CA VAL A 233 -7.10 -10.71 -0.80
C VAL A 233 -6.49 -9.44 -1.38
N LYS A 234 -6.79 -8.25 -0.84
CA LYS A 234 -6.20 -7.00 -1.32
C LYS A 234 -4.70 -6.92 -1.04
N ALA A 235 -4.21 -7.54 0.02
CA ALA A 235 -2.78 -7.68 0.30
C ALA A 235 -2.11 -8.82 -0.50
N ALA A 236 -2.85 -9.48 -1.40
CA ALA A 236 -2.37 -10.51 -2.31
C ALA A 236 -1.73 -11.73 -1.61
N VAL A 237 -2.30 -12.18 -0.49
CA VAL A 237 -1.86 -13.40 0.21
C VAL A 237 -2.23 -14.65 -0.60
N PHE A 238 -1.35 -15.64 -0.62
CA PHE A 238 -1.64 -16.95 -1.26
C PHE A 238 -2.79 -17.66 -0.53
N PRO A 239 -3.74 -18.26 -1.25
CA PRO A 239 -3.80 -18.46 -2.71
C PRO A 239 -4.48 -17.29 -3.48
N PHE A 240 -4.88 -16.22 -2.83
CA PHE A 240 -5.72 -15.14 -3.40
C PHE A 240 -4.93 -14.00 -4.06
N HIS A 241 -3.67 -14.22 -4.42
CA HIS A 241 -2.75 -13.21 -5.00
C HIS A 241 -2.92 -12.98 -6.50
N GLY A 242 -3.63 -13.88 -7.22
CA GLY A 242 -3.60 -13.97 -8.69
C GLY A 242 -4.13 -12.74 -9.45
N TRP A 243 -4.93 -11.89 -8.80
CA TRP A 243 -5.43 -10.66 -9.42
C TRP A 243 -4.34 -9.60 -9.59
N LEU A 244 -3.36 -9.54 -8.67
CA LEU A 244 -2.40 -8.44 -8.58
C LEU A 244 -1.42 -8.41 -9.77
N PRO A 245 -0.79 -9.54 -10.20
CA PRO A 245 0.04 -9.56 -11.40
C PRO A 245 -0.76 -9.29 -12.68
N ASP A 246 -2.02 -9.69 -12.74
CA ASP A 246 -2.86 -9.47 -13.93
C ASP A 246 -3.33 -8.00 -14.00
N ALA A 247 -3.55 -7.33 -12.86
CA ALA A 247 -3.84 -5.90 -12.80
C ALA A 247 -2.68 -5.01 -13.32
N SER A 248 -1.47 -5.57 -13.51
CA SER A 248 -0.32 -4.85 -14.08
C SER A 248 -0.48 -4.44 -15.55
N VAL A 249 -1.55 -4.85 -16.23
CA VAL A 249 -1.93 -4.34 -17.57
C VAL A 249 -2.39 -2.88 -17.52
N ALA A 250 -2.84 -2.40 -16.36
CA ALA A 250 -3.20 -1.00 -16.14
C ALA A 250 -2.07 -0.05 -16.53
N PRO A 251 -2.39 1.24 -16.84
CA PRO A 251 -1.37 2.27 -17.00
C PRO A 251 -0.37 2.24 -15.84
N THR A 252 0.90 2.47 -16.12
CA THR A 252 1.95 2.27 -15.10
C THR A 252 1.78 3.12 -13.84
N PRO A 253 1.30 4.38 -13.88
CA PRO A 253 0.98 5.11 -12.66
C PRO A 253 -0.03 4.39 -11.76
N VAL A 254 -1.06 3.76 -12.35
CA VAL A 254 -2.02 2.94 -11.60
C VAL A 254 -1.33 1.74 -10.98
N SER A 255 -0.52 1.00 -11.77
CA SER A 255 0.25 -0.13 -11.25
C SER A 255 1.15 0.32 -10.08
N ALA A 256 1.81 1.48 -10.20
CA ALA A 256 2.66 2.03 -9.13
C ALA A 256 1.88 2.26 -7.83
N LEU A 257 0.71 2.94 -7.89
CA LEU A 257 -0.10 3.18 -6.69
C LEU A 257 -0.78 1.92 -6.15
N LEU A 258 -1.36 1.08 -7.02
CA LEU A 258 -1.99 -0.18 -6.60
C LEU A 258 -1.02 -1.07 -5.82
N HIS A 259 0.21 -1.22 -6.34
CA HIS A 259 1.22 -2.12 -5.77
C HIS A 259 2.01 -1.51 -4.60
N ALA A 260 2.03 -0.17 -4.47
CA ALA A 260 2.89 0.47 -3.49
C ALA A 260 2.16 1.13 -2.33
N VAL A 261 0.96 1.70 -2.54
CA VAL A 261 0.33 2.57 -1.54
C VAL A 261 -1.16 2.30 -1.35
N ALA A 262 -1.94 2.24 -2.44
CA ALA A 262 -3.39 2.27 -2.35
C ALA A 262 -3.99 0.92 -1.92
N VAL A 263 -4.24 0.01 -2.86
CA VAL A 263 -5.05 -1.19 -2.61
C VAL A 263 -4.34 -2.19 -1.71
N VAL A 264 -3.09 -2.51 -2.01
CA VAL A 264 -2.37 -3.55 -1.27
C VAL A 264 -2.02 -3.15 0.17
N LYS A 265 -1.73 -1.86 0.40
CA LYS A 265 -1.48 -1.35 1.76
C LYS A 265 -2.77 -1.18 2.55
N ALA A 266 -3.89 -0.84 1.89
CA ALA A 266 -5.20 -0.88 2.52
C ALA A 266 -5.52 -2.29 3.05
N GLY A 267 -5.20 -3.33 2.28
CA GLY A 267 -5.34 -4.72 2.75
C GLY A 267 -4.44 -5.04 3.94
N ALA A 268 -3.16 -4.68 3.88
CA ALA A 268 -2.24 -4.90 5.00
C ALA A 268 -2.61 -4.08 6.25
N PHE A 269 -3.08 -2.84 6.07
CA PHE A 269 -3.55 -1.99 7.15
C PHE A 269 -4.83 -2.55 7.80
N ALA A 270 -5.77 -3.06 6.99
CA ALA A 270 -6.97 -3.72 7.51
C ALA A 270 -6.65 -4.99 8.30
N VAL A 271 -5.66 -5.79 7.87
CA VAL A 271 -5.16 -6.94 8.63
C VAL A 271 -4.52 -6.51 9.95
N LEU A 272 -3.75 -5.41 9.95
CA LEU A 272 -3.21 -4.83 11.20
C LEU A 272 -4.35 -4.48 12.17
N ARG A 273 -5.39 -3.76 11.69
CA ARG A 273 -6.57 -3.43 12.49
C ARG A 273 -7.28 -4.69 13.00
N LEU A 274 -7.47 -5.68 12.15
CA LEU A 274 -8.14 -6.95 12.51
C LEU A 274 -7.43 -7.65 13.67
N ILE A 275 -6.09 -7.80 13.59
CA ILE A 275 -5.30 -8.53 14.59
C ILE A 275 -5.22 -7.76 15.90
N TYR A 276 -4.81 -6.49 15.85
CA TYR A 276 -4.40 -5.76 17.06
C TYR A 276 -5.51 -4.91 17.67
N TYR A 277 -6.52 -4.53 16.88
CA TYR A 277 -7.59 -3.62 17.32
C TYR A 277 -8.98 -4.28 17.31
N GLY A 278 -9.12 -5.42 16.62
CA GLY A 278 -10.35 -6.19 16.56
C GLY A 278 -10.33 -7.39 17.50
N PHE A 279 -9.75 -8.49 17.06
CA PHE A 279 -9.69 -9.72 17.86
C PHE A 279 -8.73 -9.62 19.06
N GLY A 280 -7.68 -8.83 18.96
CA GLY A 280 -6.64 -8.73 19.98
C GLY A 280 -5.52 -9.76 19.82
N ALA A 281 -4.27 -9.28 19.85
CA ALA A 281 -3.10 -10.14 19.68
C ALA A 281 -2.99 -11.21 20.77
N ASP A 282 -3.36 -10.88 22.01
CA ASP A 282 -3.27 -11.80 23.15
C ASP A 282 -4.33 -12.92 23.07
N PHE A 283 -5.51 -12.63 22.53
CA PHE A 283 -6.55 -13.65 22.27
C PHE A 283 -6.11 -14.66 21.22
N LEU A 284 -5.39 -14.21 20.19
CA LEU A 284 -5.00 -15.02 19.03
C LEU A 284 -3.64 -15.71 19.21
N ARG A 285 -2.78 -15.22 20.12
CA ARG A 285 -1.42 -15.74 20.29
C ARG A 285 -1.43 -17.18 20.79
N GLY A 286 -0.63 -18.05 20.14
CA GLY A 286 -0.52 -19.45 20.48
C GLY A 286 -1.65 -20.36 19.97
N THR A 287 -2.62 -19.80 19.21
CA THR A 287 -3.75 -20.55 18.66
C THR A 287 -3.38 -21.20 17.31
N TRP A 288 -4.22 -22.16 16.89
CA TRP A 288 -4.12 -22.72 15.53
C TRP A 288 -4.36 -21.66 14.46
N ALA A 289 -5.23 -20.66 14.74
CA ALA A 289 -5.54 -19.58 13.83
C ALA A 289 -4.29 -18.72 13.53
N GLN A 290 -3.47 -18.38 14.56
CA GLN A 290 -2.17 -17.75 14.34
C GLN A 290 -1.27 -18.59 13.44
N THR A 291 -1.21 -19.90 13.69
CA THR A 291 -0.38 -20.82 12.92
C THR A 291 -0.77 -20.85 11.45
N VAL A 292 -2.06 -20.94 11.13
CA VAL A 292 -2.57 -20.96 9.75
C VAL A 292 -2.23 -19.69 9.00
N VAL A 293 -2.49 -18.51 9.58
CA VAL A 293 -2.21 -17.24 8.91
C VAL A 293 -0.71 -16.98 8.76
N MET A 294 0.10 -17.39 9.74
CA MET A 294 1.56 -17.29 9.66
C MET A 294 2.13 -18.19 8.56
N VAL A 295 1.68 -19.44 8.45
CA VAL A 295 2.07 -20.38 7.38
C VAL A 295 1.69 -19.79 6.01
N ALA A 296 0.48 -19.25 5.86
CA ALA A 296 0.04 -18.66 4.60
C ALA A 296 0.96 -17.51 4.17
N THR A 297 1.39 -16.66 5.12
CA THR A 297 2.32 -15.56 4.81
C THR A 297 3.71 -16.06 4.44
N ILE A 298 4.26 -17.06 5.15
CA ILE A 298 5.56 -17.69 4.86
C ILE A 298 5.56 -18.31 3.46
N VAL A 299 4.51 -19.07 3.11
CA VAL A 299 4.34 -19.65 1.77
C VAL A 299 4.30 -18.56 0.70
N THR A 300 3.56 -17.48 0.96
CA THR A 300 3.43 -16.36 0.01
C THR A 300 4.76 -15.65 -0.23
N ILE A 301 5.58 -15.47 0.80
CA ILE A 301 6.93 -14.88 0.71
C ILE A 301 7.77 -15.63 -0.32
N VAL A 302 7.88 -16.94 -0.18
CA VAL A 302 8.71 -17.79 -1.06
C VAL A 302 8.09 -17.90 -2.44
N TYR A 303 6.79 -18.16 -2.51
CA TYR A 303 6.06 -18.28 -3.77
C TYR A 303 6.16 -17.02 -4.64
N GLY A 304 5.91 -15.84 -4.06
CA GLY A 304 5.99 -14.56 -4.77
C GLY A 304 7.37 -14.30 -5.35
N SER A 305 8.44 -14.57 -4.58
CA SER A 305 9.82 -14.39 -5.03
C SER A 305 10.21 -15.41 -6.12
N ALA A 306 9.81 -16.66 -5.99
CA ALA A 306 10.07 -17.69 -6.99
C ALA A 306 9.34 -17.40 -8.32
N LYS A 307 8.10 -16.90 -8.26
CA LYS A 307 7.36 -16.44 -9.45
C LYS A 307 7.98 -15.20 -10.08
N ALA A 308 8.44 -14.24 -9.28
CA ALA A 308 9.14 -13.06 -9.79
C ALA A 308 10.39 -13.45 -10.60
N LEU A 309 11.18 -14.40 -10.10
CA LEU A 309 12.38 -14.88 -10.79
C LEU A 309 12.07 -15.48 -12.18
N ARG A 310 10.97 -16.23 -12.28
CA ARG A 310 10.56 -16.92 -13.52
C ARG A 310 9.81 -16.01 -14.51
N THR A 311 9.42 -14.80 -14.11
CA THR A 311 8.61 -13.90 -14.93
C THR A 311 9.50 -12.99 -15.76
N PRO A 312 9.49 -13.06 -17.11
CA PRO A 312 10.33 -12.22 -17.97
C PRO A 312 9.77 -10.81 -18.20
N HIS A 313 8.44 -10.62 -18.10
CA HIS A 313 7.79 -9.33 -18.28
C HIS A 313 8.06 -8.40 -17.08
N LEU A 314 8.61 -7.21 -17.33
CA LEU A 314 9.11 -6.28 -16.31
C LEU A 314 8.05 -5.92 -15.25
N LYS A 315 6.88 -5.40 -15.66
CA LYS A 315 5.82 -5.00 -14.73
C LYS A 315 5.27 -6.20 -13.95
N ARG A 316 5.06 -7.36 -14.58
CA ARG A 316 4.58 -8.56 -13.90
C ARG A 316 5.60 -9.11 -12.91
N ARG A 317 6.90 -9.03 -13.22
CA ARG A 317 7.99 -9.38 -12.28
C ARG A 317 7.94 -8.50 -11.05
N LEU A 318 7.80 -7.18 -11.22
CA LEU A 318 7.62 -6.23 -10.13
C LEU A 318 6.35 -6.52 -9.31
N ALA A 319 5.26 -6.95 -9.95
CA ALA A 319 4.03 -7.33 -9.29
C ALA A 319 4.20 -8.57 -8.39
N PHE A 320 4.84 -9.64 -8.89
CA PHE A 320 5.13 -10.81 -8.06
C PHE A 320 6.09 -10.50 -6.91
N SER A 321 7.06 -9.61 -7.13
CA SER A 321 7.91 -9.16 -6.03
C SER A 321 7.12 -8.33 -5.00
N THR A 322 6.02 -7.67 -5.39
CA THR A 322 5.10 -7.03 -4.43
C THR A 322 4.33 -8.07 -3.61
N VAL A 323 3.85 -9.16 -4.22
CA VAL A 323 3.19 -10.27 -3.50
C VAL A 323 4.08 -10.77 -2.36
N SER A 324 5.37 -11.01 -2.63
CA SER A 324 6.33 -11.44 -1.61
C SER A 324 6.54 -10.38 -0.51
N ASN A 325 6.80 -9.13 -0.89
CA ASN A 325 7.12 -8.07 0.08
C ASN A 325 5.91 -7.64 0.93
N LEU A 326 4.68 -7.73 0.41
CA LEU A 326 3.48 -7.55 1.23
C LEU A 326 3.37 -8.63 2.29
N SER A 327 3.72 -9.86 1.93
CA SER A 327 3.71 -10.96 2.90
C SER A 327 4.81 -10.84 3.94
N TYR A 328 5.88 -10.06 3.73
CA TYR A 328 6.78 -9.67 4.82
C TYR A 328 6.05 -8.84 5.87
N ILE A 329 5.24 -7.86 5.43
CA ILE A 329 4.43 -7.04 6.33
C ILE A 329 3.43 -7.91 7.07
N LEU A 330 2.67 -8.76 6.35
CA LEU A 330 1.68 -9.64 6.96
C LEU A 330 2.32 -10.64 7.92
N PHE A 331 3.47 -11.22 7.56
CA PHE A 331 4.22 -12.12 8.46
C PHE A 331 4.60 -11.42 9.76
N ALA A 332 5.12 -10.20 9.68
CA ALA A 332 5.43 -9.41 10.87
C ALA A 332 4.19 -9.18 11.75
N LEU A 333 3.04 -8.91 11.14
CA LEU A 333 1.78 -8.74 11.89
C LEU A 333 1.30 -10.04 12.54
N THR A 334 1.53 -11.21 11.91
CA THR A 334 1.14 -12.51 12.47
C THR A 334 2.02 -12.97 13.65
N LEU A 335 3.12 -12.27 13.93
CA LEU A 335 3.90 -12.48 15.16
C LEU A 335 3.11 -12.06 16.42
N MET A 336 2.07 -11.24 16.25
CA MET A 336 1.16 -10.80 17.32
C MET A 336 1.91 -10.14 18.49
N THR A 337 2.91 -9.33 18.17
CA THR A 337 3.72 -8.59 19.13
C THR A 337 3.83 -7.11 18.72
N PRO A 338 4.05 -6.17 19.67
CA PRO A 338 4.31 -4.77 19.32
C PRO A 338 5.49 -4.59 18.36
N ALA A 339 6.56 -5.38 18.54
CA ALA A 339 7.71 -5.39 17.64
C ALA A 339 7.33 -5.83 16.23
N GLY A 340 6.39 -6.77 16.09
CA GLY A 340 5.83 -7.19 14.80
C GLY A 340 5.11 -6.06 14.07
N ILE A 341 4.33 -5.22 14.77
CA ILE A 341 3.72 -4.03 14.18
C ILE A 341 4.81 -3.08 13.67
N VAL A 342 5.79 -2.76 14.52
CA VAL A 342 6.86 -1.82 14.17
C VAL A 342 7.67 -2.35 12.97
N GLY A 343 8.04 -3.63 12.96
CA GLY A 343 8.75 -4.25 11.84
C GLY A 343 7.94 -4.21 10.54
N GLY A 344 6.66 -4.59 10.61
CA GLY A 344 5.74 -4.56 9.47
C GLY A 344 5.54 -3.15 8.91
N MET A 345 5.30 -2.15 9.78
CA MET A 345 5.12 -0.76 9.37
C MET A 345 6.43 -0.13 8.86
N THR A 346 7.58 -0.45 9.44
CA THR A 346 8.89 -0.04 8.92
C THR A 346 9.07 -0.54 7.48
N HIS A 347 8.79 -1.82 7.25
CA HIS A 347 8.88 -2.38 5.90
C HIS A 347 7.84 -1.74 4.96
N MET A 348 6.63 -1.46 5.44
CA MET A 348 5.57 -0.78 4.67
C MET A 348 6.03 0.58 4.14
N VAL A 349 6.68 1.40 4.99
CA VAL A 349 7.21 2.72 4.61
C VAL A 349 8.23 2.58 3.48
N TYR A 350 9.30 1.83 3.69
CA TYR A 350 10.40 1.73 2.70
C TYR A 350 9.98 1.03 1.42
N HIS A 351 9.15 -0.01 1.52
CA HIS A 351 8.61 -0.69 0.35
C HIS A 351 7.74 0.22 -0.52
N ALA A 352 7.00 1.17 0.07
CA ALA A 352 6.18 2.10 -0.68
C ALA A 352 7.02 2.98 -1.60
N PHE A 353 8.06 3.66 -1.08
CA PHE A 353 8.98 4.47 -1.87
C PHE A 353 9.68 3.66 -2.96
N THR A 354 10.24 2.50 -2.58
CA THR A 354 10.97 1.63 -3.50
C THR A 354 10.09 1.15 -4.66
N LYS A 355 8.89 0.68 -4.37
CA LYS A 355 8.00 0.12 -5.41
C LYS A 355 7.44 1.18 -6.36
N ILE A 356 7.04 2.33 -5.84
CA ILE A 356 6.61 3.44 -6.69
C ILE A 356 7.70 3.79 -7.69
N THR A 357 8.92 4.01 -7.20
CA THR A 357 10.05 4.34 -8.05
C THR A 357 10.26 3.28 -9.14
N MET A 358 10.31 2.00 -8.76
CA MET A 358 10.55 0.92 -9.71
C MET A 358 9.46 0.79 -10.78
N PHE A 359 8.17 0.91 -10.40
CA PHE A 359 7.09 0.89 -11.38
C PHE A 359 7.13 2.11 -12.29
N CYS A 360 7.38 3.31 -11.76
CA CYS A 360 7.52 4.51 -12.59
C CYS A 360 8.73 4.43 -13.52
N CYS A 361 9.86 3.84 -13.10
CA CYS A 361 10.98 3.54 -13.99
C CYS A 361 10.56 2.58 -15.12
N ALA A 362 9.85 1.49 -14.78
CA ALA A 362 9.34 0.56 -15.77
C ALA A 362 8.41 1.25 -16.78
N GLY A 363 7.54 2.15 -16.32
CA GLY A 363 6.68 2.95 -17.19
C GLY A 363 7.46 3.89 -18.10
N ALA A 364 8.50 4.55 -17.59
CA ALA A 364 9.38 5.40 -18.37
C ALA A 364 10.10 4.61 -19.48
N ILE A 365 10.58 3.41 -19.16
CA ILE A 365 11.21 2.49 -20.14
C ILE A 365 10.20 2.13 -21.25
N ILE A 366 9.00 1.69 -20.87
CA ILE A 366 7.95 1.25 -21.82
C ILE A 366 7.54 2.41 -22.74
N VAL A 367 7.25 3.59 -22.19
CA VAL A 367 6.84 4.77 -23.00
C VAL A 367 7.91 5.20 -24.00
N LYS A 368 9.21 5.11 -23.62
CA LYS A 368 10.30 5.57 -24.48
C LYS A 368 10.81 4.54 -25.47
N SER A 369 10.68 3.26 -25.18
CA SER A 369 11.25 2.19 -26.00
C SER A 369 10.24 1.19 -26.55
N GLY A 370 9.01 1.13 -25.99
CA GLY A 370 8.04 0.07 -26.28
C GLY A 370 8.44 -1.30 -25.75
N ARG A 371 9.54 -1.42 -24.99
CA ARG A 371 10.06 -2.71 -24.51
C ARG A 371 9.50 -3.04 -23.14
N GLU A 372 9.01 -4.28 -23.01
CA GLU A 372 8.33 -4.75 -21.80
C GLU A 372 9.04 -5.92 -21.12
N TYR A 373 9.98 -6.57 -21.82
CA TYR A 373 10.65 -7.78 -21.34
C TYR A 373 12.09 -7.49 -20.92
N ILE A 374 12.52 -8.14 -19.84
CA ILE A 374 13.84 -7.92 -19.23
C ILE A 374 15.02 -8.25 -20.16
N TYR A 375 14.84 -9.18 -21.10
CA TYR A 375 15.88 -9.56 -22.06
C TYR A 375 16.05 -8.53 -23.19
N GLU A 376 15.13 -7.56 -23.30
CA GLU A 376 15.19 -6.46 -24.28
C GLU A 376 15.93 -5.22 -23.72
N LEU A 377 16.35 -5.25 -22.45
CA LEU A 377 16.87 -4.08 -21.73
C LEU A 377 18.42 -4.02 -21.74
N GLU A 378 19.09 -4.65 -22.71
CA GLU A 378 20.54 -4.62 -22.81
C GLU A 378 21.05 -3.21 -23.20
N ASP A 379 22.05 -2.73 -22.48
CA ASP A 379 22.69 -1.39 -22.59
C ASP A 379 21.77 -0.18 -22.31
N PHE A 380 20.59 -0.42 -21.75
CA PHE A 380 19.65 0.66 -21.38
C PHE A 380 20.18 1.57 -20.27
N GLY A 381 21.12 1.11 -19.47
CA GLY A 381 21.79 1.94 -18.46
C GLY A 381 22.55 3.12 -19.08
N ARG A 382 23.04 2.98 -20.32
CA ARG A 382 23.65 4.08 -21.08
C ARG A 382 22.64 4.91 -21.85
N ALA A 383 21.59 4.28 -22.38
CA ALA A 383 20.56 4.97 -23.15
C ALA A 383 19.64 5.83 -22.25
N MET A 384 19.33 5.35 -21.04
CA MET A 384 18.46 6.02 -20.06
C MET A 384 19.16 6.10 -18.69
N PRO A 385 20.23 6.88 -18.55
CA PRO A 385 21.09 6.86 -17.36
C PRO A 385 20.37 7.28 -16.08
N VAL A 386 19.46 8.26 -16.11
CA VAL A 386 18.73 8.70 -14.92
C VAL A 386 17.73 7.64 -14.47
N VAL A 387 16.95 7.09 -15.41
CA VAL A 387 15.95 6.06 -15.10
C VAL A 387 16.63 4.80 -14.55
N PHE A 388 17.73 4.34 -15.14
CA PHE A 388 18.41 3.15 -14.66
C PHE A 388 19.23 3.37 -13.40
N ALA A 389 19.77 4.56 -13.15
CA ALA A 389 20.39 4.89 -11.86
C ALA A 389 19.37 4.81 -10.73
N THR A 390 18.18 5.41 -10.91
CA THR A 390 17.09 5.36 -9.92
C THR A 390 16.54 3.94 -9.74
N PHE A 391 16.40 3.18 -10.84
CA PHE A 391 16.01 1.77 -10.80
C PHE A 391 17.01 0.91 -10.05
N THR A 392 18.32 1.14 -10.27
CA THR A 392 19.41 0.40 -9.62
C THR A 392 19.44 0.63 -8.11
N VAL A 393 19.37 1.90 -7.67
CA VAL A 393 19.30 2.23 -6.24
C VAL A 393 18.06 1.60 -5.60
N SER A 394 16.90 1.69 -6.27
CA SER A 394 15.67 1.05 -5.79
C SER A 394 15.76 -0.48 -5.78
N SER A 395 16.48 -1.09 -6.71
CA SER A 395 16.74 -2.53 -6.72
C SER A 395 17.57 -2.95 -5.51
N PHE A 396 18.63 -2.22 -5.19
CA PHE A 396 19.43 -2.47 -3.98
C PHE A 396 18.62 -2.25 -2.70
N ALA A 397 17.75 -1.25 -2.68
CA ALA A 397 16.83 -1.04 -1.57
C ALA A 397 15.85 -2.23 -1.41
N LEU A 398 15.30 -2.76 -2.50
CA LEU A 398 14.40 -3.91 -2.46
C LEU A 398 15.11 -5.20 -2.00
N ILE A 399 16.34 -5.42 -2.46
CA ILE A 399 17.21 -6.53 -2.01
C ILE A 399 17.45 -6.42 -0.50
N GLY A 400 17.51 -5.21 0.03
CA GLY A 400 17.81 -4.97 1.43
C GLY A 400 19.30 -4.80 1.70
N MET A 401 19.97 -4.05 0.83
CA MET A 401 21.39 -3.74 0.96
C MET A 401 21.58 -2.57 1.95
N PRO A 402 22.39 -2.69 3.00
CA PRO A 402 22.72 -1.57 3.87
C PRO A 402 23.43 -0.45 3.08
N PRO A 403 23.19 0.84 3.36
CA PRO A 403 22.33 1.41 4.39
C PRO A 403 20.90 1.72 3.92
N LEU A 404 20.39 1.05 2.88
CA LEU A 404 19.08 1.33 2.28
C LEU A 404 17.93 0.78 3.12
N GLY A 405 16.75 1.42 3.00
CA GLY A 405 15.61 1.18 3.89
C GLY A 405 15.02 -0.23 3.88
N GLY A 406 15.15 -0.96 2.77
CA GLY A 406 14.74 -2.37 2.72
C GLY A 406 15.49 -3.27 3.70
N PHE A 407 16.76 -2.95 4.01
CA PHE A 407 17.50 -3.62 5.06
C PHE A 407 16.86 -3.37 6.44
N ALA A 408 16.62 -2.11 6.79
CA ALA A 408 16.03 -1.76 8.08
C ALA A 408 14.68 -2.46 8.30
N GLY A 409 13.80 -2.49 7.29
CA GLY A 409 12.52 -3.19 7.39
C GLY A 409 12.66 -4.70 7.60
N LYS A 410 13.52 -5.37 6.83
CA LYS A 410 13.76 -6.81 6.96
C LYS A 410 14.42 -7.18 8.30
N TRP A 411 15.37 -6.34 8.74
CA TRP A 411 16.04 -6.51 10.02
C TRP A 411 15.05 -6.44 11.19
N MET A 412 14.21 -5.42 11.22
CA MET A 412 13.19 -5.25 12.27
C MET A 412 12.19 -6.41 12.29
N ILE A 413 11.82 -6.96 11.12
CA ILE A 413 10.96 -8.15 11.04
C ILE A 413 11.66 -9.37 11.60
N ALA A 414 12.93 -9.59 11.25
CA ALA A 414 13.70 -10.73 11.75
C ALA A 414 13.91 -10.64 13.27
N GLU A 415 14.24 -9.46 13.80
CA GLU A 415 14.37 -9.19 15.24
C GLU A 415 13.05 -9.46 15.98
N ALA A 416 11.93 -8.96 15.45
CA ALA A 416 10.59 -9.23 15.99
C ALA A 416 10.24 -10.72 15.98
N ALA A 417 10.64 -11.44 14.93
CA ALA A 417 10.41 -12.88 14.81
C ALA A 417 11.19 -13.66 15.88
N VAL A 418 12.45 -13.31 16.12
CA VAL A 418 13.25 -13.92 17.22
C VAL A 418 12.62 -13.59 18.58
N ALA A 419 12.27 -12.32 18.80
CA ALA A 419 11.68 -11.87 20.06
C ALA A 419 10.31 -12.47 20.36
N SER A 420 9.57 -12.95 19.32
CA SER A 420 8.26 -13.57 19.50
C SER A 420 8.30 -14.92 20.19
N MET A 421 9.47 -15.56 20.28
CA MET A 421 9.69 -16.90 20.83
C MET A 421 8.77 -18.00 20.20
N ASN A 422 8.18 -17.74 19.05
CA ASN A 422 7.35 -18.69 18.33
C ASN A 422 8.22 -19.54 17.41
N PRO A 423 8.24 -20.89 17.56
CA PRO A 423 9.08 -21.76 16.74
C PRO A 423 8.85 -21.62 15.23
N LEU A 424 7.59 -21.38 14.82
CA LEU A 424 7.25 -21.18 13.41
C LEU A 424 7.83 -19.88 12.84
N ALA A 425 8.07 -18.87 13.66
CA ALA A 425 8.68 -17.62 13.24
C ALA A 425 10.11 -17.78 12.70
N TYR A 426 10.85 -18.79 13.16
CA TYR A 426 12.17 -19.12 12.58
C TYR A 426 12.03 -19.63 11.13
N GLY A 427 10.94 -20.33 10.80
CA GLY A 427 10.59 -20.69 9.42
C GLY A 427 10.34 -19.43 8.57
N GLY A 428 9.73 -18.40 9.16
CA GLY A 428 9.56 -17.09 8.53
C GLY A 428 10.89 -16.38 8.27
N ILE A 429 11.86 -16.44 9.20
CA ILE A 429 13.21 -15.90 8.99
C ILE A 429 13.91 -16.63 7.83
N ALA A 430 13.83 -17.96 7.79
CA ALA A 430 14.38 -18.74 6.69
C ALA A 430 13.75 -18.34 5.34
N ALA A 431 12.42 -18.14 5.30
CA ALA A 431 11.71 -17.65 4.14
C ALA A 431 12.15 -16.23 3.72
N LEU A 432 12.40 -15.33 4.68
CA LEU A 432 12.94 -13.99 4.43
C LEU A 432 14.32 -14.04 3.78
N ILE A 433 15.21 -14.88 4.28
CA ILE A 433 16.58 -15.10 3.74
C ILE A 433 16.49 -15.64 2.31
N LEU A 434 15.72 -16.73 2.11
CA LEU A 434 15.54 -17.33 0.79
C LEU A 434 14.94 -16.33 -0.20
N SER A 435 13.92 -15.60 0.20
CA SER A 435 13.29 -14.58 -0.62
C SER A 435 14.24 -13.43 -0.94
N THR A 436 15.12 -13.05 -0.02
CA THR A 436 16.16 -12.03 -0.27
C THR A 436 17.16 -12.50 -1.32
N LEU A 437 17.61 -13.76 -1.26
CA LEU A 437 18.46 -14.35 -2.29
C LEU A 437 17.78 -14.38 -3.67
N LEU A 438 16.51 -14.81 -3.72
CA LEU A 438 15.72 -14.78 -4.94
C LEU A 438 15.53 -13.34 -5.47
N THR A 439 15.32 -12.37 -4.56
CA THR A 439 15.20 -10.94 -4.92
C THR A 439 16.48 -10.43 -5.56
N THR A 440 17.62 -10.79 -5.00
CA THR A 440 18.94 -10.47 -5.56
C THR A 440 19.05 -11.00 -6.99
N LEU A 441 18.72 -12.26 -7.20
CA LEU A 441 18.79 -12.88 -8.52
C LEU A 441 17.89 -12.19 -9.54
N TYR A 442 16.60 -11.97 -9.22
CA TYR A 442 15.69 -11.42 -10.21
C TYR A 442 15.84 -9.90 -10.43
N MET A 443 16.39 -9.14 -9.48
CA MET A 443 16.66 -7.71 -9.66
C MET A 443 18.02 -7.48 -10.32
N LEU A 444 19.09 -8.13 -9.86
CA LEU A 444 20.40 -7.95 -10.46
C LEU A 444 20.45 -8.41 -11.90
N THR A 445 19.66 -9.41 -12.30
CA THR A 445 19.54 -9.81 -13.71
C THR A 445 19.17 -8.63 -14.61
N ILE A 446 18.27 -7.74 -14.16
CA ILE A 446 17.86 -6.56 -14.91
C ILE A 446 18.98 -5.50 -14.92
N VAL A 447 19.55 -5.23 -13.73
CA VAL A 447 20.61 -4.22 -13.58
C VAL A 447 21.86 -4.60 -14.38
N VAL A 448 22.30 -5.86 -14.27
CA VAL A 448 23.49 -6.34 -14.99
C VAL A 448 23.29 -6.24 -16.49
N ARG A 449 22.16 -6.67 -17.03
CA ARG A 449 21.86 -6.55 -18.47
C ARG A 449 21.88 -5.10 -18.95
N ALA A 450 21.35 -4.18 -18.14
CA ALA A 450 21.28 -2.78 -18.50
C ALA A 450 22.66 -2.11 -18.60
N TYR A 451 23.66 -2.56 -17.83
CA TYR A 451 25.00 -1.96 -17.82
C TYR A 451 26.08 -2.81 -18.50
N PHE A 452 25.88 -4.13 -18.56
CA PHE A 452 26.83 -5.09 -19.11
C PHE A 452 26.13 -5.99 -20.14
N PRO A 453 25.90 -5.49 -21.36
CA PRO A 453 25.25 -6.26 -22.41
C PRO A 453 26.09 -7.46 -22.83
N VAL A 454 25.44 -8.58 -23.14
CA VAL A 454 26.11 -9.85 -23.49
C VAL A 454 25.97 -10.18 -24.99
N GLY A 455 25.02 -9.57 -25.70
CA GLY A 455 24.69 -9.88 -27.09
C GLY A 455 25.11 -8.80 -28.09
N GLU A 456 24.81 -9.05 -29.37
CA GLU A 456 24.90 -8.03 -30.41
C GLU A 456 23.85 -6.95 -30.18
N LEU A 457 24.29 -5.70 -30.08
CA LEU A 457 23.44 -4.56 -29.82
C LEU A 457 22.95 -3.94 -31.12
N ASP A 458 21.66 -3.74 -31.28
CA ASP A 458 21.12 -2.83 -32.28
C ASP A 458 21.37 -1.38 -31.82
N ARG A 459 22.57 -0.89 -32.14
CA ARG A 459 23.00 0.47 -31.77
C ARG A 459 22.15 1.55 -32.42
N ALA A 460 21.53 1.28 -33.58
CA ALA A 460 20.65 2.23 -34.26
C ALA A 460 19.32 2.40 -33.52
N ALA A 461 18.77 1.31 -33.01
CA ALA A 461 17.55 1.34 -32.17
C ALA A 461 17.86 1.98 -30.81
N LEU A 462 19.00 1.65 -30.18
CA LEU A 462 19.39 2.22 -28.86
C LEU A 462 19.69 3.73 -28.94
N ALA A 463 20.23 4.23 -30.03
CA ALA A 463 20.51 5.65 -30.22
C ALA A 463 19.23 6.52 -30.23
N ARG A 464 18.08 5.93 -30.44
CA ARG A 464 16.76 6.61 -30.40
C ARG A 464 16.13 6.62 -29.00
N VAL A 465 16.63 5.80 -28.10
CA VAL A 465 16.15 5.69 -26.72
C VAL A 465 16.93 6.68 -25.84
N HIS A 466 16.21 7.46 -25.04
CA HIS A 466 16.78 8.44 -24.12
C HIS A 466 15.87 8.60 -22.90
N ASP A 467 16.40 9.19 -21.83
CA ASP A 467 15.60 9.50 -20.63
C ASP A 467 14.33 10.28 -21.01
N PRO A 468 13.22 10.06 -20.30
CA PRO A 468 11.98 10.78 -20.55
C PRO A 468 12.11 12.28 -20.23
N SER A 469 11.03 13.04 -20.43
CA SER A 469 10.94 14.45 -20.07
C SER A 469 11.24 14.71 -18.60
N LYS A 470 11.61 15.93 -18.25
CA LYS A 470 11.85 16.35 -16.85
C LYS A 470 10.66 16.10 -15.95
N SER A 471 9.43 16.24 -16.46
CA SER A 471 8.19 15.97 -15.73
C SER A 471 8.04 14.50 -15.29
N MET A 472 8.69 13.56 -15.97
CA MET A 472 8.72 12.17 -15.57
C MET A 472 9.94 11.81 -14.71
N TRP A 473 11.17 12.19 -15.12
CA TRP A 473 12.35 11.73 -14.40
C TRP A 473 12.62 12.48 -13.08
N VAL A 474 12.20 13.77 -12.95
CA VAL A 474 12.38 14.51 -11.69
C VAL A 474 11.63 13.85 -10.53
N PRO A 475 10.33 13.45 -10.66
CA PRO A 475 9.66 12.67 -9.62
C PRO A 475 10.39 11.37 -9.25
N LEU A 476 11.01 10.67 -10.22
CA LEU A 476 11.79 9.45 -9.95
C LEU A 476 13.00 9.73 -9.05
N VAL A 477 13.75 10.77 -9.36
CA VAL A 477 14.91 11.18 -8.56
C VAL A 477 14.47 11.62 -7.17
N VAL A 478 13.40 12.40 -7.05
CA VAL A 478 12.85 12.83 -5.76
C VAL A 478 12.40 11.65 -4.92
N LEU A 479 11.68 10.69 -5.50
CA LEU A 479 11.24 9.46 -4.82
C LEU A 479 12.43 8.63 -4.32
N THR A 480 13.44 8.44 -5.18
CA THR A 480 14.66 7.69 -4.81
C THR A 480 15.42 8.40 -3.71
N ALA A 481 15.66 9.70 -3.86
CA ALA A 481 16.39 10.51 -2.87
C ALA A 481 15.64 10.51 -1.52
N SER A 482 14.32 10.69 -1.53
CA SER A 482 13.49 10.62 -0.31
C SER A 482 13.59 9.26 0.37
N GLY A 483 13.55 8.16 -0.41
CA GLY A 483 13.73 6.80 0.10
C GLY A 483 15.10 6.59 0.75
N VAL A 484 16.16 7.11 0.15
CA VAL A 484 17.54 7.06 0.70
C VAL A 484 17.65 7.92 1.96
N VAL A 485 17.15 9.14 1.95
CA VAL A 485 17.16 10.03 3.14
C VAL A 485 16.42 9.39 4.30
N LEU A 486 15.22 8.85 4.07
CA LEU A 486 14.46 8.13 5.10
C LEU A 486 15.24 6.92 5.62
N ALA A 487 15.99 6.23 4.77
CA ALA A 487 16.80 5.09 5.17
C ALA A 487 17.97 5.51 6.08
N LEU A 488 18.65 6.62 5.75
CA LEU A 488 19.70 7.19 6.60
C LEU A 488 19.14 7.69 7.94
N LEU A 489 17.88 8.10 7.96
CA LEU A 489 17.14 8.52 9.16
C LEU A 489 16.35 7.37 9.81
N SER A 490 16.65 6.10 9.50
CA SER A 490 15.86 4.94 9.96
C SER A 490 15.67 4.88 11.47
N ASN A 491 16.65 5.29 12.27
CA ASN A 491 16.52 5.35 13.73
C ASN A 491 15.40 6.28 14.19
N TYR A 492 15.21 7.42 13.52
CA TYR A 492 14.12 8.35 13.83
C TYR A 492 12.76 7.80 13.40
N VAL A 493 12.72 7.17 12.21
CA VAL A 493 11.51 6.52 11.70
C VAL A 493 11.07 5.39 12.63
N ILE A 494 11.98 4.51 13.04
CA ILE A 494 11.69 3.40 13.94
C ILE A 494 11.25 3.90 15.32
N ARG A 495 11.92 4.93 15.88
CA ARG A 495 11.49 5.54 17.15
C ARG A 495 10.09 6.14 17.06
N PHE A 496 9.78 6.82 15.96
CA PHE A 496 8.43 7.35 15.73
C PHE A 496 7.39 6.21 15.65
N LEU A 497 7.70 5.11 14.95
CA LEU A 497 6.82 3.95 14.86
C LEU A 497 6.59 3.29 16.23
N TRP A 498 7.62 3.17 17.07
CA TRP A 498 7.46 2.72 18.45
C TRP A 498 6.53 3.63 19.24
N LEU A 499 6.70 4.95 19.14
CA LEU A 499 5.80 5.91 19.78
C LEU A 499 4.37 5.78 19.25
N ALA A 500 4.20 5.60 17.94
CA ALA A 500 2.90 5.44 17.29
C ALA A 500 2.14 4.19 17.77
N VAL A 501 2.86 3.11 18.12
CA VAL A 501 2.27 1.86 18.61
C VAL A 501 2.04 1.86 20.12
N SER A 502 2.94 2.50 20.89
CA SER A 502 2.94 2.39 22.36
C SER A 502 2.12 3.47 23.10
N ARG A 503 1.77 4.57 22.42
CA ARG A 503 0.94 5.62 23.05
C ARG A 503 -0.55 5.28 22.90
N PRO A 504 -1.35 5.45 23.97
CA PRO A 504 -2.80 5.56 23.84
C PRO A 504 -3.10 6.89 23.12
N TRP A 505 -3.43 6.82 21.87
CA TRP A 505 -3.77 7.99 21.04
C TRP A 505 -5.24 8.34 21.19
#